data_226dda226bedf2ea44bbb51ee7fb3185
#
_entry.id   226dda226bedf2ea44bbb51ee7fb3185
#
_cell.length_a   1.000
_cell.length_b   1.000
_cell.length_c   1.000
_cell.angle_alpha   90.00
_cell.angle_beta   90.00
_cell.angle_gamma   90.00
#
_symmetry.space_group_name_H-M   'P 1'
#
loop_
_entity.id
_entity.type
_entity.pdbx_description
1 polymer ?
#
loop_
_entity_poly.entity_id
_entity_poly.type
_entity_poly.pdbx_seq_one_letter_code
_entity_poly.pdbx_strand_id
1 'polypeptide(L)'
;MIRNARRTDIPRLKEIRDSVRENRLRDPSRVTAEDYCWFVDNPGIFVWEEKGGIVGFSAADPRNGNIWALFVDEAHEGRGIAQALFERACTVLLSAGCPRLWLTTSPGTRAERFYRRAGWRVTGSRAGELVFER
;
A
#
# COMPACT_ATOMS: atom_id res chain seq x y z
N MET A 1 10.69 11.50 -3.91
CA MET A 1 11.67 10.53 -4.42
C MET A 1 11.46 9.17 -3.78
N ILE A 2 11.41 8.13 -4.60
CA ILE A 2 11.17 6.75 -4.10
C ILE A 2 12.50 6.10 -3.72
N ARG A 3 12.51 5.44 -2.57
CA ARG A 3 13.62 4.58 -2.13
C ARG A 3 13.09 3.38 -1.35
N ASN A 4 13.94 2.40 -1.12
CA ASN A 4 13.57 1.28 -0.25
C ASN A 4 13.57 1.72 1.22
N ALA A 5 12.62 1.19 1.97
CA ALA A 5 12.55 1.45 3.40
C ALA A 5 13.63 0.66 4.16
N ARG A 6 14.03 1.21 5.29
CA ARG A 6 14.88 0.54 6.27
C ARG A 6 14.02 0.22 7.50
N ARG A 7 14.49 -0.70 8.33
CA ARG A 7 13.77 -1.05 9.56
C ARG A 7 13.54 0.16 10.47
N THR A 8 14.47 1.11 10.46
CA THR A 8 14.34 2.35 11.23
C THR A 8 13.21 3.25 10.74
N ASP A 9 12.68 3.02 9.53
CA ASP A 9 11.55 3.79 9.00
C ASP A 9 10.20 3.26 9.50
N ILE A 10 10.14 2.06 10.04
CA ILE A 10 8.88 1.40 10.41
C ILE A 10 7.98 2.25 11.31
N PRO A 11 8.48 2.93 12.36
CA PRO A 11 7.61 3.78 13.17
C PRO A 11 6.88 4.83 12.36
N ARG A 12 7.55 5.43 11.37
CA ARG A 12 6.92 6.44 10.50
C ARG A 12 5.87 5.81 9.58
N LEU A 13 6.12 4.60 9.08
CA LEU A 13 5.13 3.89 8.24
C LEU A 13 3.86 3.62 9.01
N LYS A 14 3.98 3.22 10.27
CA LYS A 14 2.83 3.01 11.16
C LYS A 14 2.05 4.30 11.38
N GLU A 15 2.75 5.41 11.60
CA GLU A 15 2.11 6.72 11.75
C GLU A 15 1.29 7.08 10.53
N ILE A 16 1.84 6.90 9.32
CA ILE A 16 1.14 7.22 8.09
C ILE A 16 -0.12 6.36 7.96
N ARG A 17 -0.01 5.05 8.17
CA ARG A 17 -1.15 4.14 8.08
C ARG A 17 -2.24 4.50 9.06
N ASP A 18 -1.88 4.80 10.29
CA ASP A 18 -2.85 5.14 11.34
C ASP A 18 -3.47 6.51 11.14
N SER A 19 -2.78 7.43 10.45
CA SER A 19 -3.28 8.78 10.18
C SER A 19 -4.29 8.83 9.04
N VAL A 20 -4.30 7.85 8.14
CA VAL A 20 -5.23 7.80 7.02
C VAL A 20 -6.60 7.40 7.53
N ARG A 21 -7.55 8.35 7.48
CA ARG A 21 -8.88 8.17 8.08
C ARG A 21 -9.72 7.11 7.42
N GLU A 22 -9.62 6.97 6.10
CA GLU A 22 -10.52 6.10 5.34
C GLU A 22 -10.14 4.64 5.49
N ASN A 23 -9.03 4.15 5.47
CA ASN A 23 -8.68 2.73 5.54
C ASN A 23 -8.01 2.36 6.87
N ARG A 24 -8.51 2.91 7.98
CA ARG A 24 -8.03 2.56 9.29
C ARG A 24 -8.28 1.09 9.61
N LEU A 25 -7.28 0.47 10.21
CA LEU A 25 -7.46 -0.86 10.78
C LEU A 25 -8.46 -0.80 11.94
N ARG A 26 -9.38 -1.75 11.98
CA ARG A 26 -10.30 -1.88 13.12
C ARG A 26 -9.53 -2.23 14.38
N ASP A 27 -8.49 -3.05 14.22
CA ASP A 27 -7.60 -3.46 15.29
C ASP A 27 -6.17 -3.25 14.81
N PRO A 28 -5.51 -2.14 15.20
CA PRO A 28 -4.14 -1.86 14.77
C PRO A 28 -3.12 -2.94 15.16
N SER A 29 -3.42 -3.75 16.18
CA SER A 29 -2.52 -4.81 16.60
C SER A 29 -2.42 -5.96 15.59
N ARG A 30 -3.36 -6.05 14.63
CA ARG A 30 -3.33 -7.08 13.57
C ARG A 30 -2.19 -6.88 12.58
N VAL A 31 -1.63 -5.68 12.50
CA VAL A 31 -0.46 -5.39 11.65
C VAL A 31 0.69 -5.05 12.59
N THR A 32 1.59 -6.00 12.74
CA THR A 32 2.67 -5.91 13.73
C THR A 32 3.96 -5.35 13.13
N ALA A 33 4.90 -4.98 14.01
CA ALA A 33 6.23 -4.59 13.58
C ALA A 33 6.93 -5.73 12.81
N GLU A 34 6.65 -6.97 13.17
CA GLU A 34 7.21 -8.15 12.48
C GLU A 34 6.73 -8.22 11.04
N ASP A 35 5.46 -7.89 10.78
CA ASP A 35 4.92 -7.84 9.42
C ASP A 35 5.70 -6.83 8.57
N TYR A 36 5.91 -5.62 9.11
CA TYR A 36 6.70 -4.59 8.42
C TYR A 36 8.13 -5.07 8.18
N CYS A 37 8.76 -5.70 9.17
CA CYS A 37 10.13 -6.22 9.03
C CYS A 37 10.20 -7.24 7.89
N TRP A 38 9.22 -8.15 7.82
CA TRP A 38 9.19 -9.14 6.74
C TRP A 38 9.15 -8.46 5.38
N PHE A 39 8.27 -7.47 5.20
CA PHE A 39 8.14 -6.76 3.92
C PHE A 39 9.33 -5.87 3.60
N VAL A 40 10.03 -5.32 4.60
CA VAL A 40 11.27 -4.57 4.35
C VAL A 40 12.31 -5.47 3.68
N ASP A 41 12.34 -6.74 4.08
CA ASP A 41 13.30 -7.72 3.54
C ASP A 41 12.77 -8.48 2.32
N ASN A 42 11.45 -8.49 2.05
CA ASN A 42 10.82 -9.39 1.09
C ASN A 42 9.64 -8.74 0.35
N PRO A 43 9.78 -8.24 -0.83
CA PRO A 43 10.95 -7.85 -1.61
C PRO A 43 11.46 -6.46 -1.25
N GLY A 44 10.77 -5.79 -0.33
CA GLY A 44 11.04 -4.45 0.14
C GLY A 44 9.77 -3.61 0.20
N ILE A 45 9.82 -2.60 1.04
CA ILE A 45 8.81 -1.55 1.11
C ILE A 45 9.38 -0.35 0.38
N PHE A 46 8.58 0.29 -0.47
CA PHE A 46 8.98 1.50 -1.16
C PHE A 46 8.40 2.70 -0.43
N VAL A 47 9.22 3.70 -0.18
CA VAL A 47 8.79 4.93 0.47
C VAL A 47 8.99 6.11 -0.46
N TRP A 48 8.10 7.09 -0.35
CA TRP A 48 8.30 8.39 -0.99
C TRP A 48 8.83 9.34 0.07
N GLU A 49 10.05 9.80 -0.14
CA GLU A 49 10.72 10.71 0.78
C GLU A 49 10.78 12.11 0.18
N GLU A 50 10.38 13.08 0.98
CA GLU A 50 10.53 14.49 0.69
C GLU A 50 11.41 15.15 1.76
N LYS A 51 11.64 16.45 1.62
CA LYS A 51 12.55 17.19 2.49
C LYS A 51 12.20 17.07 3.98
N GLY A 52 10.92 16.92 4.31
CA GLY A 52 10.45 16.76 5.69
C GLY A 52 10.36 15.32 6.19
N GLY A 53 10.73 14.34 5.36
CA GLY A 53 10.67 12.93 5.71
C GLY A 53 9.75 12.12 4.79
N ILE A 54 9.40 10.92 5.24
CA ILE A 54 8.56 10.01 4.47
C ILE A 54 7.10 10.47 4.50
N VAL A 55 6.46 10.54 3.32
CA VAL A 55 5.07 10.98 3.18
C VAL A 55 4.16 9.90 2.59
N GLY A 56 4.69 8.77 2.20
CA GLY A 56 3.90 7.67 1.67
C GLY A 56 4.73 6.41 1.51
N PHE A 57 4.05 5.27 1.36
CA PHE A 57 4.74 4.00 1.12
C PHE A 57 3.82 3.00 0.44
N SER A 58 4.44 2.01 -0.19
CA SER A 58 3.75 0.86 -0.75
C SER A 58 4.51 -0.43 -0.45
N ALA A 59 3.78 -1.53 -0.40
CA ALA A 59 4.37 -2.85 -0.23
C ALA A 59 3.55 -3.89 -0.99
N ALA A 60 4.22 -4.84 -1.60
CA ALA A 60 3.61 -5.92 -2.36
C ALA A 60 4.06 -7.26 -1.81
N ASP A 61 3.14 -8.23 -1.85
CA ASP A 61 3.42 -9.59 -1.37
C ASP A 61 3.56 -10.54 -2.56
N PRO A 62 4.78 -10.93 -2.93
CA PRO A 62 4.98 -11.79 -4.09
C PRO A 62 4.54 -13.24 -3.87
N ARG A 63 4.23 -13.62 -2.63
CA ARG A 63 3.74 -14.97 -2.33
C ARG A 63 2.35 -15.23 -2.91
N ASN A 64 1.53 -14.17 -3.05
CA ASN A 64 0.13 -14.31 -3.47
C ASN A 64 -0.37 -13.20 -4.41
N GLY A 65 0.48 -12.26 -4.81
CA GLY A 65 0.08 -11.16 -5.71
C GLY A 65 -0.66 -10.02 -5.05
N ASN A 66 -0.65 -9.94 -3.72
CA ASN A 66 -1.36 -8.91 -2.97
C ASN A 66 -0.59 -7.59 -2.90
N ILE A 67 -1.26 -6.48 -3.20
CA ILE A 67 -0.75 -5.16 -2.82
C ILE A 67 -1.10 -4.97 -1.35
N TRP A 68 -0.13 -5.21 -0.49
CA TRP A 68 -0.32 -5.25 0.95
C TRP A 68 -0.56 -3.87 1.56
N ALA A 69 0.08 -2.85 1.01
CA ALA A 69 -0.05 -1.48 1.52
C ALA A 69 0.12 -0.46 0.40
N LEU A 70 -0.68 0.60 0.46
CA LEU A 70 -0.50 1.81 -0.34
C LEU A 70 -1.13 2.96 0.46
N PHE A 71 -0.29 3.77 1.07
CA PHE A 71 -0.73 4.87 1.91
C PHE A 71 0.07 6.12 1.61
N VAL A 72 -0.62 7.26 1.56
CA VAL A 72 0.00 8.59 1.39
C VAL A 72 -0.61 9.50 2.45
N ASP A 73 0.24 10.27 3.11
CA ASP A 73 -0.17 11.30 4.06
C ASP A 73 -1.20 12.23 3.38
N GLU A 74 -2.33 12.45 4.03
CA GLU A 74 -3.43 13.26 3.49
C GLU A 74 -2.96 14.63 3.01
N ALA A 75 -2.01 15.23 3.71
CA ALA A 75 -1.46 16.54 3.32
C ALA A 75 -0.72 16.53 1.98
N HIS A 76 -0.36 15.36 1.47
CA HIS A 76 0.42 15.19 0.25
C HIS A 76 -0.35 14.50 -0.87
N GLU A 77 -1.65 14.32 -0.72
CA GLU A 77 -2.49 13.72 -1.74
C GLU A 77 -2.62 14.62 -2.97
N GLY A 78 -2.98 14.01 -4.11
CA GLY A 78 -3.21 14.73 -5.35
C GLY A 78 -1.95 15.18 -6.09
N ARG A 79 -0.78 14.65 -5.71
CA ARG A 79 0.51 15.03 -6.29
C ARG A 79 1.17 13.91 -7.12
N GLY A 80 0.43 12.83 -7.38
CA GLY A 80 0.95 11.70 -8.15
C GLY A 80 1.81 10.73 -7.33
N ILE A 81 1.95 10.93 -6.05
CA ILE A 81 2.77 10.09 -5.18
C ILE A 81 2.20 8.68 -5.09
N ALA A 82 0.88 8.57 -4.85
CA ALA A 82 0.20 7.27 -4.78
C ALA A 82 0.36 6.49 -6.08
N GLN A 83 0.20 7.18 -7.23
CA GLN A 83 0.35 6.53 -8.53
C GLN A 83 1.77 5.96 -8.71
N ALA A 84 2.79 6.71 -8.35
CA ALA A 84 4.17 6.27 -8.49
C ALA A 84 4.47 5.06 -7.58
N LEU A 85 4.00 5.12 -6.33
CA LEU A 85 4.19 4.02 -5.38
C LEU A 85 3.42 2.77 -5.80
N PHE A 86 2.20 2.94 -6.32
CA PHE A 86 1.38 1.85 -6.81
C PHE A 86 2.02 1.14 -8.00
N GLU A 87 2.52 1.91 -8.96
CA GLU A 87 3.21 1.36 -10.12
C GLU A 87 4.44 0.55 -9.72
N ARG A 88 5.19 1.03 -8.73
CA ARG A 88 6.36 0.31 -8.24
C ARG A 88 5.97 -1.03 -7.61
N ALA A 89 4.92 -1.05 -6.81
CA ALA A 89 4.42 -2.29 -6.20
C ALA A 89 3.94 -3.28 -7.26
N CYS A 90 3.20 -2.81 -8.26
CA CYS A 90 2.74 -3.66 -9.36
C CYS A 90 3.91 -4.24 -10.14
N THR A 91 4.95 -3.45 -10.40
CA THR A 91 6.15 -3.90 -11.11
C THR A 91 6.83 -5.06 -10.36
N VAL A 92 6.91 -4.96 -9.04
CA VAL A 92 7.48 -6.03 -8.21
C VAL A 92 6.71 -7.34 -8.42
N LEU A 93 5.39 -7.28 -8.39
CA LEU A 93 4.55 -8.48 -8.54
C LEU A 93 4.65 -9.07 -9.95
N LEU A 94 4.67 -8.23 -10.96
CA LEU A 94 4.81 -8.68 -12.36
C LEU A 94 6.18 -9.32 -12.57
N SER A 95 7.23 -8.72 -12.02
CA SER A 95 8.59 -9.26 -12.11
C SER A 95 8.73 -10.59 -11.36
N ALA A 96 7.94 -10.80 -10.31
CA ALA A 96 7.91 -12.06 -9.57
C ALA A 96 7.09 -13.15 -10.27
N GLY A 97 6.42 -12.83 -11.38
CA GLY A 97 5.63 -13.79 -12.15
C GLY A 97 4.25 -14.08 -11.53
N CYS A 98 3.74 -13.18 -10.70
CA CYS A 98 2.42 -13.38 -10.10
C CYS A 98 1.33 -13.33 -11.17
N PRO A 99 0.50 -14.39 -11.29
CA PRO A 99 -0.56 -14.42 -12.33
C PRO A 99 -1.75 -13.54 -11.98
N ARG A 100 -1.90 -13.17 -10.71
CA ARG A 100 -3.02 -12.39 -10.21
C ARG A 100 -2.51 -11.29 -9.29
N LEU A 101 -2.86 -10.04 -9.61
CA LEU A 101 -2.61 -8.90 -8.74
C LEU A 101 -3.93 -8.49 -8.12
N TRP A 102 -3.97 -8.37 -6.81
CA TRP A 102 -5.20 -8.07 -6.09
C TRP A 102 -4.92 -7.24 -4.82
N LEU A 103 -5.98 -6.59 -4.34
CA LEU A 103 -5.93 -5.85 -3.09
C LEU A 103 -7.32 -5.76 -2.48
N THR A 104 -7.40 -5.31 -1.24
CA THR A 104 -8.67 -4.98 -0.60
C THR A 104 -8.65 -3.52 -0.15
N THR A 105 -9.82 -2.89 -0.20
CA THR A 105 -9.99 -1.53 0.29
C THR A 105 -11.43 -1.31 0.73
N SER A 106 -11.63 -0.34 1.63
CA SER A 106 -12.96 -0.03 2.13
C SER A 106 -13.81 0.63 1.04
N PRO A 107 -15.12 0.31 0.96
CA PRO A 107 -16.01 0.93 -0.01
C PRO A 107 -16.26 2.41 0.34
N GLY A 108 -16.55 3.21 -0.68
CA GLY A 108 -16.88 4.62 -0.52
C GLY A 108 -15.69 5.52 -0.25
N THR A 109 -14.48 5.07 -0.49
CA THR A 109 -13.26 5.80 -0.17
C THR A 109 -12.59 6.38 -1.41
N ARG A 110 -11.61 7.28 -1.20
CA ARG A 110 -10.76 7.79 -2.29
C ARG A 110 -9.96 6.65 -2.91
N ALA A 111 -9.54 5.67 -2.10
CA ALA A 111 -8.80 4.52 -2.58
C ALA A 111 -9.64 3.71 -3.57
N GLU A 112 -10.91 3.47 -3.28
CA GLU A 112 -11.82 2.79 -4.22
C GLU A 112 -11.83 3.52 -5.56
N ARG A 113 -12.01 4.84 -5.56
CA ARG A 113 -12.02 5.66 -6.78
C ARG A 113 -10.69 5.59 -7.51
N PHE A 114 -9.59 5.60 -6.77
CA PHE A 114 -8.25 5.51 -7.34
C PHE A 114 -8.07 4.19 -8.11
N TYR A 115 -8.44 3.06 -7.50
CA TYR A 115 -8.25 1.76 -8.16
C TYR A 115 -9.17 1.59 -9.36
N ARG A 116 -10.40 2.10 -9.30
CA ARG A 116 -11.29 2.08 -10.46
C ARG A 116 -10.72 2.90 -11.62
N ARG A 117 -10.16 4.07 -11.35
CA ARG A 117 -9.50 4.89 -12.39
C ARG A 117 -8.27 4.20 -12.96
N ALA A 118 -7.58 3.40 -12.17
CA ALA A 118 -6.43 2.64 -12.62
C ALA A 118 -6.81 1.44 -13.50
N GLY A 119 -8.11 1.19 -13.69
CA GLY A 119 -8.60 0.09 -14.51
C GLY A 119 -8.77 -1.23 -13.78
N TRP A 120 -8.60 -1.23 -12.47
CA TRP A 120 -8.83 -2.42 -11.66
C TRP A 120 -10.33 -2.62 -11.44
N ARG A 121 -10.74 -3.89 -11.29
CA ARG A 121 -12.16 -4.26 -11.19
C ARG A 121 -12.45 -4.89 -9.83
N VAL A 122 -13.64 -4.59 -9.30
CA VAL A 122 -14.15 -5.26 -8.10
C VAL A 122 -14.55 -6.67 -8.49
N THR A 123 -13.98 -7.68 -7.85
CA THR A 123 -14.27 -9.10 -8.11
C THR A 123 -14.98 -9.75 -6.94
N GLY A 124 -15.14 -9.08 -5.82
CA GLY A 124 -15.83 -9.63 -4.66
C GLY A 124 -15.71 -8.73 -3.45
N SER A 125 -16.07 -9.28 -2.30
CA SER A 125 -15.90 -8.60 -1.02
C SER A 125 -15.35 -9.59 0.01
N ARG A 126 -14.67 -9.07 1.02
CA ARG A 126 -14.02 -9.88 2.02
C ARG A 126 -13.96 -9.07 3.32
N ALA A 127 -14.61 -9.59 4.37
CA ALA A 127 -14.64 -8.93 5.67
C ALA A 127 -15.08 -7.45 5.61
N GLY A 128 -16.06 -7.14 4.75
CA GLY A 128 -16.57 -5.77 4.59
C GLY A 128 -15.75 -4.88 3.66
N GLU A 129 -14.69 -5.39 3.08
CA GLU A 129 -13.88 -4.66 2.11
C GLU A 129 -14.10 -5.15 0.70
N LEU A 130 -13.92 -4.26 -0.28
CA LEU A 130 -13.96 -4.65 -1.69
C LEU A 130 -12.65 -5.31 -2.08
N VAL A 131 -12.75 -6.38 -2.89
CA VAL A 131 -11.58 -7.01 -3.50
C VAL A 131 -11.45 -6.48 -4.92
N PHE A 132 -10.29 -5.88 -5.20
CA PHE A 132 -9.96 -5.41 -6.55
C PHE A 132 -8.93 -6.33 -7.19
N GLU A 133 -9.09 -6.56 -8.49
CA GLU A 133 -8.11 -7.28 -9.31
C GLU A 133 -7.79 -6.47 -10.56
N ARG A 134 -6.56 -6.61 -10.98
CA ARG A 134 -6.09 -6.00 -12.21
C ARG A 134 -6.68 -6.70 -13.44
#